data_737b6527b3d3d84de7761b7eb52c6fac
#
_entry.id   737b6527b3d3d84de7761b7eb52c6fac
#
_cell.length_a   1.000
_cell.length_b   1.000
_cell.length_c   1.000
_cell.angle_alpha   90.00
_cell.angle_beta   90.00
_cell.angle_gamma   90.00
#
_symmetry.space_group_name_H-M   'P 1'
#
loop_
_entity.id
_entity.type
_entity.pdbx_description
1 polymer ?
#
loop_
_entity_poly.entity_id
_entity_poly.type
_entity_poly.pdbx_seq_one_letter_code
_entity_poly.pdbx_strand_id
1 'polypeptide(L)'
;MSLYPSVYSAPTSGFNLQLTIDGDIQDIVERELNNAYDTYNPDGIWALAMEPSTGKVLAMASKPDYNPNDYQNADKDVYNHNIPIWKSYEPGSTFKIITFSSALNENLFDMDKDTYFDKGYEIVGGARIKSWKKGGHGLQTFREVLQNSSNPGFVEIGRRLGKDKLYEYVKKFGLTEKTGIDLPGESKGIMFDYDAFNELEQATVAFGQGISITPMQLVRAVCACVNGGTLYKPYLVDKIIDSYSNDIVYEHKPEALRKVISEDASKKMRDALESVVTDGGGKNAYIDGYRIGGKTGTAQKAVNGSYVDGGYILSFIGIAPIDDPKIVLYVAMDNPKNCVQYGGTTVAPIARKMLVDILPSMNVKKVSSQRQKAYTFMDTKTLKVENYIGKSKKEVSNPELKFEFIGEGDKVIDQLPRVGESVEAGSTIVIMLG
;
A
#
# COMPACT_ATOMS: atom_id res chain seq x y z
N MET A 1 -39.12 39.62 39.50
CA MET A 1 -37.73 39.82 39.94
C MET A 1 -37.17 38.46 40.32
N SER A 2 -36.19 37.97 39.54
CA SER A 2 -35.50 36.74 39.92
C SER A 2 -34.54 37.04 41.09
N LEU A 3 -34.75 36.33 42.19
CA LEU A 3 -33.97 36.52 43.44
C LEU A 3 -32.64 35.74 43.47
N TYR A 4 -32.22 35.18 42.34
CA TYR A 4 -30.94 34.48 42.24
C TYR A 4 -29.98 35.32 41.37
N PRO A 5 -28.83 35.72 41.94
CA PRO A 5 -27.78 36.32 41.11
C PRO A 5 -27.40 35.28 40.02
N SER A 6 -27.55 35.69 38.78
CA SER A 6 -27.03 34.91 37.67
C SER A 6 -25.49 34.87 37.82
N VAL A 7 -24.96 33.73 38.17
CA VAL A 7 -23.50 33.50 38.15
C VAL A 7 -23.11 33.42 36.69
N TYR A 8 -22.56 34.52 36.17
CA TYR A 8 -21.95 34.52 34.86
C TYR A 8 -20.59 33.84 34.96
N SER A 9 -20.48 32.67 34.37
CA SER A 9 -19.17 32.06 34.13
C SER A 9 -18.73 32.43 32.71
N ALA A 10 -17.66 33.17 32.60
CA ALA A 10 -17.08 33.47 31.31
C ALA A 10 -16.69 32.17 30.58
N PRO A 11 -16.96 32.04 29.30
CA PRO A 11 -16.50 30.88 28.55
C PRO A 11 -14.98 30.85 28.54
N THR A 12 -14.40 29.70 28.82
CA THR A 12 -12.95 29.46 28.63
C THR A 12 -12.71 28.98 27.20
N SER A 13 -11.72 29.56 26.56
CA SER A 13 -11.28 29.07 25.24
C SER A 13 -10.81 27.63 25.32
N GLY A 14 -11.12 26.86 24.28
CA GLY A 14 -10.56 25.52 24.12
C GLY A 14 -9.10 25.54 23.66
N PHE A 15 -8.52 24.37 23.50
CA PHE A 15 -7.19 24.18 22.97
C PHE A 15 -7.20 24.01 21.45
N ASN A 16 -6.10 24.37 20.79
CA ASN A 16 -5.84 24.01 19.40
C ASN A 16 -5.19 22.63 19.35
N LEU A 17 -5.63 21.79 18.40
CA LEU A 17 -5.02 20.50 18.11
C LEU A 17 -4.17 20.62 16.86
N GLN A 18 -2.89 20.31 16.98
CA GLN A 18 -2.01 20.11 15.84
C GLN A 18 -2.00 18.61 15.53
N LEU A 19 -2.39 18.25 14.31
CA LEU A 19 -2.41 16.86 13.87
C LEU A 19 -1.09 16.48 13.19
N THR A 20 -0.85 15.18 13.09
CA THR A 20 0.26 14.60 12.31
C THR A 20 -0.02 14.57 10.82
N ILE A 21 -1.27 14.83 10.41
CA ILE A 21 -1.65 14.92 9.00
C ILE A 21 -0.81 15.99 8.31
N ASP A 22 -0.13 15.59 7.26
CA ASP A 22 0.58 16.49 6.35
C ASP A 22 -0.39 16.93 5.26
N GLY A 23 -0.62 18.25 5.16
CA GLY A 23 -1.62 18.81 4.25
C GLY A 23 -1.32 18.47 2.79
N ASP A 24 -0.06 18.56 2.37
CA ASP A 24 0.33 18.24 0.99
C ASP A 24 0.11 16.76 0.67
N ILE A 25 0.47 15.87 1.60
CA ILE A 25 0.26 14.42 1.43
C ILE A 25 -1.24 14.08 1.41
N GLN A 26 -2.03 14.69 2.30
CA GLN A 26 -3.47 14.49 2.35
C GLN A 26 -4.15 14.92 1.04
N ASP A 27 -3.81 16.11 0.53
CA ASP A 27 -4.36 16.65 -0.73
C ASP A 27 -4.00 15.76 -1.92
N ILE A 28 -2.77 15.27 -2.01
CA ILE A 28 -2.33 14.33 -3.04
C ILE A 28 -3.14 13.03 -2.97
N VAL A 29 -3.29 12.48 -1.76
CA VAL A 29 -4.04 11.24 -1.53
C VAL A 29 -5.50 11.41 -1.93
N GLU A 30 -6.17 12.47 -1.48
CA GLU A 30 -7.58 12.73 -1.81
C GLU A 30 -7.80 12.95 -3.30
N ARG A 31 -6.92 13.70 -3.97
CA ARG A 31 -6.97 13.90 -5.42
C ARG A 31 -6.94 12.57 -6.18
N GLU A 32 -6.00 11.70 -5.84
CA GLU A 32 -5.86 10.43 -6.56
C GLU A 32 -6.96 9.42 -6.19
N LEU A 33 -7.50 9.48 -4.95
CA LEU A 33 -8.69 8.70 -4.59
C LEU A 33 -9.93 9.18 -5.35
N ASN A 34 -10.14 10.48 -5.52
CA ASN A 34 -11.23 11.04 -6.31
C ASN A 34 -11.15 10.56 -7.76
N ASN A 35 -9.98 10.73 -8.40
CA ASN A 35 -9.74 10.28 -9.77
C ASN A 35 -10.01 8.78 -9.96
N ALA A 36 -9.58 7.97 -8.98
CA ALA A 36 -9.78 6.53 -9.02
C ALA A 36 -11.24 6.13 -8.76
N TYR A 37 -11.93 6.83 -7.85
CA TYR A 37 -13.33 6.59 -7.54
C TYR A 37 -14.21 6.84 -8.76
N ASP A 38 -13.99 7.97 -9.45
CA ASP A 38 -14.72 8.34 -10.67
C ASP A 38 -14.42 7.37 -11.83
N THR A 39 -13.14 6.93 -11.95
CA THR A 39 -12.72 6.06 -13.06
C THR A 39 -13.25 4.63 -12.91
N TYR A 40 -13.17 4.07 -11.71
CA TYR A 40 -13.41 2.64 -11.47
C TYR A 40 -14.76 2.33 -10.81
N ASN A 41 -15.48 3.36 -10.37
CA ASN A 41 -16.79 3.24 -9.70
C ASN A 41 -16.84 2.07 -8.69
N PRO A 42 -15.93 2.04 -7.70
CA PRO A 42 -15.88 0.97 -6.70
C PRO A 42 -17.01 1.13 -5.67
N ASP A 43 -17.26 0.08 -4.90
CA ASP A 43 -18.14 0.18 -3.72
C ASP A 43 -17.51 1.05 -2.61
N GLY A 44 -16.18 1.16 -2.62
CA GLY A 44 -15.40 2.05 -1.76
C GLY A 44 -13.91 2.02 -2.11
N ILE A 45 -13.22 3.09 -1.77
CA ILE A 45 -11.76 3.20 -1.91
C ILE A 45 -11.21 3.93 -0.69
N TRP A 46 -10.04 3.53 -0.21
CA TRP A 46 -9.37 4.18 0.92
C TRP A 46 -7.87 4.17 0.78
N ALA A 47 -7.23 5.12 1.43
CA ALA A 47 -5.78 5.18 1.57
C ALA A 47 -5.39 5.57 3.00
N LEU A 48 -4.22 5.09 3.39
CA LEU A 48 -3.58 5.39 4.67
C LEU A 48 -2.08 5.52 4.44
N ALA A 49 -1.51 6.65 4.86
CA ALA A 49 -0.07 6.91 4.86
C ALA A 49 0.44 7.05 6.29
N MET A 50 1.53 6.35 6.63
CA MET A 50 2.11 6.35 7.96
C MET A 50 3.63 6.45 7.89
N GLU A 51 4.23 7.22 8.81
CA GLU A 51 5.66 7.24 9.04
C GLU A 51 6.08 6.01 9.85
N PRO A 52 6.88 5.09 9.29
CA PRO A 52 7.16 3.81 9.94
C PRO A 52 8.01 3.90 11.20
N SER A 53 8.80 4.95 11.36
CA SER A 53 9.73 5.13 12.48
C SER A 53 9.09 5.72 13.75
N THR A 54 7.87 6.26 13.65
CA THR A 54 7.20 6.96 14.76
C THR A 54 5.77 6.51 15.00
N GLY A 55 5.09 6.01 13.95
CA GLY A 55 3.67 5.74 13.99
C GLY A 55 2.78 6.95 13.67
N LYS A 56 3.35 8.09 13.24
CA LYS A 56 2.58 9.25 12.75
C LYS A 56 1.72 8.86 11.56
N VAL A 57 0.43 9.20 11.63
CA VAL A 57 -0.46 9.12 10.47
C VAL A 57 -0.29 10.39 9.65
N LEU A 58 0.23 10.26 8.43
CA LEU A 58 0.52 11.39 7.54
C LEU A 58 -0.66 11.76 6.65
N ALA A 59 -1.47 10.78 6.27
CA ALA A 59 -2.72 10.98 5.54
C ALA A 59 -3.68 9.81 5.78
N MET A 60 -4.98 10.09 5.77
CA MET A 60 -6.03 9.10 5.90
C MET A 60 -7.27 9.59 5.16
N ALA A 61 -7.71 8.86 4.14
CA ALA A 61 -8.88 9.23 3.35
C ALA A 61 -9.66 8.00 2.87
N SER A 62 -10.95 8.18 2.61
CA SER A 62 -11.82 7.16 2.01
C SER A 62 -12.93 7.78 1.17
N LYS A 63 -13.43 7.01 0.18
CA LYS A 63 -14.63 7.33 -0.59
C LYS A 63 -15.59 6.13 -0.56
N PRO A 64 -16.92 6.36 -0.55
CA PRO A 64 -17.55 7.68 -0.48
C PRO A 64 -17.19 8.44 0.81
N ASP A 65 -17.19 9.76 0.74
CA ASP A 65 -17.01 10.66 1.87
C ASP A 65 -18.25 11.53 2.05
N TYR A 66 -18.21 12.48 2.98
CA TYR A 66 -19.30 13.41 3.24
C TYR A 66 -18.77 14.82 3.51
N ASN A 67 -19.64 15.82 3.28
CA ASN A 67 -19.34 17.19 3.66
C ASN A 67 -19.59 17.39 5.17
N PRO A 68 -18.57 17.68 5.99
CA PRO A 68 -18.75 17.89 7.43
C PRO A 68 -19.68 19.05 7.78
N ASN A 69 -19.84 20.03 6.88
CA ASN A 69 -20.76 21.15 7.06
C ASN A 69 -22.22 20.78 6.78
N ASP A 70 -22.46 19.62 6.16
CA ASP A 70 -23.80 19.10 5.82
C ASP A 70 -23.95 17.62 6.21
N TYR A 71 -23.37 17.23 7.34
CA TYR A 71 -23.32 15.84 7.80
C TYR A 71 -24.72 15.24 8.07
N GLN A 72 -25.72 16.10 8.35
CA GLN A 72 -27.11 15.67 8.62
C GLN A 72 -27.77 15.01 7.41
N ASN A 73 -27.37 15.39 6.19
CA ASN A 73 -27.84 14.82 4.94
C ASN A 73 -26.93 13.70 4.40
N ALA A 74 -25.81 13.43 5.07
CA ALA A 74 -24.90 12.38 4.68
C ALA A 74 -25.46 10.97 4.97
N ASP A 75 -25.01 9.98 4.18
CA ASP A 75 -25.28 8.58 4.47
C ASP A 75 -24.70 8.21 5.85
N LYS A 76 -25.54 7.62 6.70
CA LYS A 76 -25.17 7.27 8.08
C LYS A 76 -24.01 6.26 8.15
N ASP A 77 -23.94 5.34 7.19
CA ASP A 77 -22.85 4.36 7.13
C ASP A 77 -21.54 5.03 6.71
N VAL A 78 -21.59 6.13 5.97
CA VAL A 78 -20.40 6.89 5.55
C VAL A 78 -19.87 7.75 6.71
N TYR A 79 -20.72 8.59 7.34
CA TYR A 79 -20.21 9.50 8.36
C TYR A 79 -19.91 8.85 9.71
N ASN A 80 -20.52 7.69 10.00
CA ASN A 80 -20.29 6.96 11.27
C ASN A 80 -19.03 6.06 11.24
N HIS A 81 -18.46 5.80 10.08
CA HIS A 81 -17.40 4.81 9.93
C HIS A 81 -16.16 5.39 9.23
N ASN A 82 -15.10 5.56 9.98
CA ASN A 82 -13.77 5.83 9.41
C ASN A 82 -13.17 4.51 8.89
N ILE A 83 -13.28 4.27 7.58
CA ILE A 83 -12.92 3.00 6.94
C ILE A 83 -11.52 2.49 7.33
N PRO A 84 -10.44 3.29 7.28
CA PRO A 84 -9.10 2.87 7.66
C PRO A 84 -8.95 2.25 9.05
N ILE A 85 -9.77 2.63 10.02
CA ILE A 85 -9.70 2.11 11.40
C ILE A 85 -10.87 1.20 11.76
N TRP A 86 -11.95 1.24 10.99
CA TRP A 86 -13.19 0.52 11.31
C TRP A 86 -13.38 -0.76 10.49
N LYS A 87 -13.15 -0.70 9.16
CA LYS A 87 -13.45 -1.82 8.26
C LYS A 87 -12.45 -2.95 8.43
N SER A 88 -12.90 -4.08 8.97
CA SER A 88 -12.13 -5.32 9.02
C SER A 88 -12.43 -6.19 7.81
N TYR A 89 -11.40 -6.67 7.13
CA TYR A 89 -11.49 -7.57 5.97
C TYR A 89 -10.24 -8.44 5.85
N GLU A 90 -10.31 -9.48 5.05
CA GLU A 90 -9.15 -10.33 4.76
C GLU A 90 -8.13 -9.56 3.91
N PRO A 91 -6.90 -9.31 4.41
CA PRO A 91 -5.91 -8.48 3.72
C PRO A 91 -5.34 -9.15 2.45
N GLY A 92 -5.55 -10.44 2.30
CA GLY A 92 -5.01 -11.22 1.20
C GLY A 92 -3.48 -11.10 1.12
N SER A 93 -2.95 -11.02 -0.09
CA SER A 93 -1.51 -11.09 -0.35
C SER A 93 -0.67 -9.95 0.24
N THR A 94 -1.25 -8.87 0.76
CA THR A 94 -0.49 -7.84 1.51
C THR A 94 -0.04 -8.37 2.88
N PHE A 95 -0.77 -9.32 3.45
CA PHE A 95 -0.40 -10.02 4.68
C PHE A 95 0.90 -10.84 4.55
N LYS A 96 1.23 -11.27 3.34
CA LYS A 96 2.44 -12.04 3.05
C LYS A 96 3.74 -11.35 3.50
N ILE A 97 3.73 -10.03 3.61
CA ILE A 97 4.84 -9.26 4.20
C ILE A 97 5.10 -9.71 5.64
N ILE A 98 4.04 -9.88 6.43
CA ILE A 98 4.13 -10.28 7.84
C ILE A 98 4.63 -11.71 7.97
N THR A 99 4.05 -12.65 7.23
CA THR A 99 4.45 -14.07 7.24
C THR A 99 5.89 -14.24 6.78
N PHE A 100 6.29 -13.56 5.69
CA PHE A 100 7.64 -13.63 5.16
C PHE A 100 8.67 -13.02 6.12
N SER A 101 8.36 -11.87 6.72
CA SER A 101 9.21 -11.24 7.75
C SER A 101 9.40 -12.13 8.98
N SER A 102 8.34 -12.81 9.40
CA SER A 102 8.38 -13.78 10.52
C SER A 102 9.28 -14.96 10.20
N ALA A 103 9.15 -15.51 8.99
CA ALA A 103 9.99 -16.64 8.55
C ALA A 103 11.45 -16.25 8.38
N LEU A 104 11.75 -15.04 7.87
CA LEU A 104 13.10 -14.49 7.84
C LEU A 104 13.69 -14.31 9.24
N ASN A 105 12.88 -13.85 10.20
CA ASN A 105 13.32 -13.67 11.59
C ASN A 105 13.65 -14.99 12.30
N GLU A 106 12.96 -16.07 11.94
CA GLU A 106 13.23 -17.44 12.44
C GLU A 106 14.32 -18.15 11.60
N ASN A 107 14.90 -17.50 10.56
CA ASN A 107 15.90 -18.07 9.65
C ASN A 107 15.47 -19.41 9.01
N LEU A 108 14.22 -19.51 8.57
CA LEU A 108 13.64 -20.77 8.06
C LEU A 108 14.10 -21.10 6.63
N PHE A 109 14.66 -20.14 5.92
CA PHE A 109 15.21 -20.29 4.57
C PHE A 109 16.17 -19.16 4.20
N ASP A 110 17.08 -19.45 3.26
CA ASP A 110 17.79 -18.44 2.49
C ASP A 110 16.91 -18.06 1.28
N MET A 111 16.42 -16.82 1.23
CA MET A 111 15.44 -16.42 0.23
C MET A 111 15.97 -16.46 -1.23
N ASP A 112 17.30 -16.46 -1.42
CA ASP A 112 17.94 -16.43 -2.73
C ASP A 112 18.46 -17.80 -3.18
N LYS A 113 18.67 -18.76 -2.24
CA LYS A 113 19.23 -20.08 -2.54
C LYS A 113 18.22 -21.20 -2.41
N ASP A 114 17.39 -21.15 -1.35
CA ASP A 114 16.38 -22.19 -1.14
C ASP A 114 15.24 -22.03 -2.11
N THR A 115 14.73 -23.16 -2.59
CA THR A 115 13.73 -23.20 -3.64
C THR A 115 12.46 -23.94 -3.21
N TYR A 116 11.36 -23.60 -3.88
CA TYR A 116 10.08 -24.25 -3.80
C TYR A 116 9.54 -24.54 -5.21
N PHE A 117 8.93 -25.71 -5.42
CA PHE A 117 8.31 -26.08 -6.70
C PHE A 117 6.80 -25.88 -6.63
N ASP A 118 6.30 -24.81 -7.25
CA ASP A 118 4.86 -24.52 -7.39
C ASP A 118 4.27 -25.30 -8.56
N LYS A 119 3.61 -26.41 -8.26
CA LYS A 119 2.88 -27.26 -9.24
C LYS A 119 1.48 -26.72 -9.58
N GLY A 120 1.11 -25.52 -9.08
CA GLY A 120 -0.18 -24.89 -9.31
C GLY A 120 -1.18 -25.07 -8.17
N TYR A 121 -0.90 -25.87 -7.15
CA TYR A 121 -1.74 -26.04 -5.97
C TYR A 121 -1.02 -26.78 -4.84
N GLU A 122 -1.55 -26.65 -3.62
CA GLU A 122 -1.27 -27.50 -2.47
C GLU A 122 -2.56 -28.13 -1.93
N ILE A 123 -2.44 -29.30 -1.31
CA ILE A 123 -3.54 -29.94 -0.57
C ILE A 123 -3.26 -29.82 0.92
N VAL A 124 -4.17 -29.23 1.66
CA VAL A 124 -4.07 -29.01 3.10
C VAL A 124 -5.41 -29.32 3.74
N GLY A 125 -5.45 -30.23 4.72
CA GLY A 125 -6.70 -30.64 5.38
C GLY A 125 -7.80 -31.08 4.41
N GLY A 126 -7.45 -31.67 3.27
CA GLY A 126 -8.38 -32.06 2.20
C GLY A 126 -8.80 -30.91 1.27
N ALA A 127 -8.50 -29.67 1.59
CA ALA A 127 -8.79 -28.52 0.73
C ALA A 127 -7.68 -28.30 -0.30
N ARG A 128 -8.05 -27.83 -1.50
CA ARG A 128 -7.12 -27.51 -2.58
C ARG A 128 -6.88 -26.00 -2.66
N ILE A 129 -5.72 -25.56 -2.21
CA ILE A 129 -5.24 -24.16 -2.30
C ILE A 129 -4.54 -23.98 -3.65
N LYS A 130 -5.10 -23.15 -4.54
CA LYS A 130 -4.61 -22.98 -5.90
C LYS A 130 -3.65 -21.80 -6.02
N SER A 131 -2.65 -21.94 -6.90
CA SER A 131 -1.93 -20.79 -7.44
C SER A 131 -2.86 -19.98 -8.36
N TRP A 132 -2.66 -18.67 -8.42
CA TRP A 132 -3.39 -17.82 -9.36
C TRP A 132 -2.96 -18.10 -10.81
N LYS A 133 -1.73 -18.54 -11.03
CA LYS A 133 -1.21 -18.96 -12.34
C LYS A 133 -1.60 -20.43 -12.61
N LYS A 134 -2.31 -20.65 -13.69
CA LYS A 134 -2.67 -22.02 -14.13
C LYS A 134 -1.39 -22.84 -14.39
N GLY A 135 -1.27 -23.99 -13.74
CA GLY A 135 -0.10 -24.86 -13.82
C GLY A 135 1.04 -24.48 -12.85
N GLY A 136 0.88 -23.39 -12.09
CA GLY A 136 1.89 -22.91 -11.13
C GLY A 136 3.05 -22.16 -11.76
N HIS A 137 4.02 -21.82 -10.92
CA HIS A 137 5.20 -21.07 -11.33
C HIS A 137 6.43 -21.97 -11.59
N GLY A 138 6.33 -23.26 -11.28
CA GLY A 138 7.47 -24.19 -11.35
C GLY A 138 8.46 -23.99 -10.21
N LEU A 139 9.73 -24.25 -10.47
CA LEU A 139 10.81 -24.05 -9.50
C LEU A 139 11.09 -22.56 -9.33
N GLN A 140 11.03 -22.05 -8.10
CA GLN A 140 11.28 -20.66 -7.74
C GLN A 140 12.07 -20.60 -6.43
N THR A 141 12.91 -19.57 -6.29
CA THR A 141 13.47 -19.17 -5.00
C THR A 141 12.38 -18.63 -4.08
N PHE A 142 12.61 -18.53 -2.77
CA PHE A 142 11.62 -17.89 -1.88
C PHE A 142 11.42 -16.41 -2.16
N ARG A 143 12.45 -15.72 -2.69
CA ARG A 143 12.28 -14.35 -3.23
C ARG A 143 11.26 -14.33 -4.37
N GLU A 144 11.37 -15.23 -5.32
CA GLU A 144 10.42 -15.36 -6.44
C GLU A 144 9.02 -15.79 -5.98
N VAL A 145 8.91 -16.60 -4.90
CA VAL A 145 7.62 -16.91 -4.25
C VAL A 145 6.93 -15.63 -3.78
N LEU A 146 7.68 -14.66 -3.20
CA LEU A 146 7.14 -13.38 -2.80
C LEU A 146 6.80 -12.49 -4.01
N GLN A 147 7.70 -12.39 -5.00
CA GLN A 147 7.51 -11.62 -6.24
C GLN A 147 6.28 -12.08 -7.03
N ASN A 148 6.13 -13.38 -7.19
CA ASN A 148 5.03 -14.03 -7.88
C ASN A 148 3.75 -14.12 -7.03
N SER A 149 3.85 -13.82 -5.74
CA SER A 149 2.73 -13.92 -4.81
C SER A 149 2.10 -15.32 -4.77
N SER A 150 2.92 -16.40 -4.88
CA SER A 150 2.46 -17.79 -4.94
C SER A 150 1.77 -18.21 -3.64
N ASN A 151 0.47 -18.49 -3.66
CA ASN A 151 -0.24 -19.01 -2.48
C ASN A 151 0.32 -20.38 -2.03
N PRO A 152 0.55 -21.36 -2.93
CA PRO A 152 1.20 -22.62 -2.55
C PRO A 152 2.57 -22.42 -1.88
N GLY A 153 3.37 -21.49 -2.37
CA GLY A 153 4.66 -21.16 -1.75
C GLY A 153 4.49 -20.57 -0.35
N PHE A 154 3.46 -19.77 -0.10
CA PHE A 154 3.16 -19.25 1.23
C PHE A 154 2.55 -20.30 2.17
N VAL A 155 1.84 -21.29 1.66
CA VAL A 155 1.47 -22.50 2.44
C VAL A 155 2.70 -23.21 2.95
N GLU A 156 3.75 -23.37 2.11
CA GLU A 156 5.02 -23.96 2.52
C GLU A 156 5.75 -23.10 3.57
N ILE A 157 5.79 -21.78 3.40
CA ILE A 157 6.37 -20.86 4.40
C ILE A 157 5.61 -20.96 5.73
N GLY A 158 4.28 -20.97 5.69
CA GLY A 158 3.44 -21.14 6.90
C GLY A 158 3.67 -22.50 7.58
N ARG A 159 3.86 -23.57 6.80
CA ARG A 159 4.17 -24.90 7.29
C ARG A 159 5.54 -24.94 7.98
N ARG A 160 6.59 -24.31 7.40
CA ARG A 160 7.91 -24.18 8.02
C ARG A 160 7.88 -23.35 9.29
N LEU A 161 7.08 -22.28 9.32
CA LEU A 161 6.92 -21.44 10.51
C LEU A 161 6.22 -22.19 11.65
N GLY A 162 5.29 -23.07 11.29
CA GLY A 162 4.51 -23.85 12.24
C GLY A 162 3.34 -23.05 12.86
N LYS A 163 2.36 -23.77 13.38
CA LYS A 163 1.15 -23.21 14.00
C LYS A 163 1.47 -22.21 15.11
N ASP A 164 2.30 -22.64 16.05
CA ASP A 164 2.58 -21.87 17.27
C ASP A 164 3.25 -20.53 16.94
N LYS A 165 4.28 -20.56 16.09
CA LYS A 165 5.02 -19.36 15.70
C LYS A 165 4.16 -18.42 14.86
N LEU A 166 3.40 -18.93 13.88
CA LEU A 166 2.52 -18.08 13.08
C LEU A 166 1.48 -17.38 13.97
N TYR A 167 0.87 -18.11 14.88
CA TYR A 167 -0.10 -17.57 15.83
C TYR A 167 0.54 -16.53 16.79
N GLU A 168 1.75 -16.82 17.31
CA GLU A 168 2.53 -15.90 18.13
C GLU A 168 2.83 -14.59 17.37
N TYR A 169 3.29 -14.67 16.10
CA TYR A 169 3.58 -13.49 15.29
C TYR A 169 2.35 -12.64 14.99
N VAL A 170 1.21 -13.26 14.70
CA VAL A 170 -0.06 -12.51 14.52
C VAL A 170 -0.36 -11.68 15.77
N LYS A 171 -0.18 -12.23 16.97
CA LYS A 171 -0.33 -11.48 18.24
C LYS A 171 0.78 -10.46 18.44
N LYS A 172 2.03 -10.80 18.17
CA LYS A 172 3.17 -9.90 18.31
C LYS A 172 3.03 -8.65 17.42
N PHE A 173 2.52 -8.80 16.20
CA PHE A 173 2.21 -7.68 15.31
C PHE A 173 0.94 -6.92 15.70
N GLY A 174 0.22 -7.36 16.74
CA GLY A 174 -0.97 -6.68 17.26
C GLY A 174 -2.18 -6.76 16.34
N LEU A 175 -2.32 -7.83 15.57
CA LEU A 175 -3.36 -7.94 14.53
C LEU A 175 -4.72 -8.40 15.07
N THR A 176 -4.78 -8.82 16.34
CA THR A 176 -6.00 -9.26 17.02
C THR A 176 -6.47 -8.26 18.08
N GLU A 177 -5.80 -7.13 18.22
CA GLU A 177 -6.08 -6.07 19.19
C GLU A 177 -6.30 -4.73 18.49
N LYS A 178 -6.98 -3.79 19.15
CA LYS A 178 -7.03 -2.39 18.66
C LYS A 178 -5.63 -1.81 18.65
N THR A 179 -5.38 -0.92 17.69
CA THR A 179 -4.07 -0.27 17.59
C THR A 179 -3.85 0.77 18.69
N GLY A 180 -4.97 1.27 19.25
CA GLY A 180 -4.96 2.32 20.25
C GLY A 180 -4.70 3.71 19.67
N ILE A 181 -4.98 3.90 18.38
CA ILE A 181 -4.97 5.24 17.78
C ILE A 181 -5.93 6.18 18.54
N ASP A 182 -5.57 7.43 18.63
CA ASP A 182 -6.33 8.49 19.32
C ASP A 182 -7.57 8.96 18.55
N LEU A 183 -8.30 8.01 17.96
CA LEU A 183 -9.58 8.21 17.27
C LEU A 183 -10.66 7.28 17.81
N PRO A 184 -11.91 7.73 17.89
CA PRO A 184 -13.04 6.86 18.24
C PRO A 184 -13.41 5.92 17.09
N GLY A 185 -14.13 4.85 17.40
CA GLY A 185 -14.71 3.94 16.40
C GLY A 185 -13.76 2.88 15.85
N GLU A 186 -12.58 2.70 16.43
CA GLU A 186 -11.63 1.67 16.02
C GLU A 186 -12.17 0.27 16.26
N SER A 187 -12.10 -0.60 15.24
CA SER A 187 -12.39 -2.03 15.32
C SER A 187 -11.13 -2.83 15.64
N LYS A 188 -11.33 -4.05 16.12
CA LYS A 188 -10.24 -5.03 16.30
C LYS A 188 -10.26 -6.06 15.19
N GLY A 189 -9.10 -6.67 14.91
CA GLY A 189 -9.01 -7.82 14.01
C GLY A 189 -9.75 -9.04 14.54
N ILE A 190 -10.09 -9.94 13.64
CA ILE A 190 -10.76 -11.22 13.92
C ILE A 190 -9.87 -12.34 13.41
N MET A 191 -9.60 -13.31 14.26
CA MET A 191 -8.86 -14.53 13.96
C MET A 191 -9.44 -15.69 14.74
N PHE A 192 -9.24 -16.88 14.27
CA PHE A 192 -9.59 -18.11 15.00
C PHE A 192 -8.89 -18.17 16.35
N ASP A 193 -9.59 -18.72 17.36
CA ASP A 193 -8.95 -19.08 18.61
C ASP A 193 -7.89 -20.16 18.37
N TYR A 194 -6.89 -20.22 19.25
CA TYR A 194 -5.74 -21.12 19.08
C TYR A 194 -6.16 -22.59 18.91
N ASP A 195 -7.16 -23.07 19.66
CA ASP A 195 -7.62 -24.46 19.56
C ASP A 195 -8.32 -24.76 18.22
N ALA A 196 -9.01 -23.78 17.65
CA ALA A 196 -9.64 -23.87 16.32
C ALA A 196 -8.68 -23.60 15.16
N PHE A 197 -7.45 -23.15 15.42
CA PHE A 197 -6.43 -22.85 14.43
C PHE A 197 -5.72 -24.12 14.00
N ASN A 198 -6.33 -24.87 13.09
CA ASN A 198 -5.81 -26.14 12.57
C ASN A 198 -4.91 -25.94 11.31
N GLU A 199 -4.54 -27.03 10.64
CA GLU A 199 -3.63 -27.01 9.50
C GLU A 199 -4.16 -26.16 8.32
N LEU A 200 -5.49 -26.15 8.09
CA LEU A 200 -6.08 -25.37 7.01
C LEU A 200 -6.07 -23.87 7.33
N GLU A 201 -6.47 -23.49 8.55
CA GLU A 201 -6.41 -22.10 9.01
C GLU A 201 -4.98 -21.58 9.03
N GLN A 202 -4.01 -22.38 9.48
CA GLN A 202 -2.59 -22.03 9.40
C GLN A 202 -2.17 -21.75 7.96
N ALA A 203 -2.54 -22.60 7.02
CA ALA A 203 -2.19 -22.44 5.62
C ALA A 203 -2.84 -21.19 5.00
N THR A 204 -4.12 -20.91 5.29
CA THR A 204 -4.82 -19.76 4.74
C THR A 204 -4.36 -18.45 5.36
N VAL A 205 -4.14 -18.39 6.65
CA VAL A 205 -3.61 -17.21 7.34
C VAL A 205 -2.20 -16.86 6.84
N ALA A 206 -1.38 -17.85 6.49
CA ALA A 206 -0.03 -17.59 5.96
C ALA A 206 -0.04 -16.69 4.69
N PHE A 207 -1.13 -16.66 3.92
CA PHE A 207 -1.27 -15.76 2.76
C PHE A 207 -2.39 -14.72 2.91
N GLY A 208 -2.93 -14.54 4.12
CA GLY A 208 -3.84 -13.45 4.48
C GLY A 208 -5.33 -13.75 4.23
N GLN A 209 -5.74 -15.01 4.27
CA GLN A 209 -7.14 -15.44 4.32
C GLN A 209 -7.43 -16.13 5.65
N GLY A 210 -8.69 -16.14 6.10
CA GLY A 210 -9.07 -16.66 7.41
C GLY A 210 -8.66 -15.76 8.59
N ILE A 211 -8.21 -14.56 8.31
CA ILE A 211 -7.96 -13.49 9.28
C ILE A 211 -8.53 -12.18 8.73
N SER A 212 -9.29 -11.44 9.53
CA SER A 212 -9.80 -10.12 9.16
C SER A 212 -9.13 -9.05 10.00
N ILE A 213 -8.57 -8.03 9.38
CA ILE A 213 -7.86 -6.93 10.04
C ILE A 213 -8.24 -5.59 9.42
N THR A 214 -8.08 -4.51 10.19
CA THR A 214 -8.27 -3.16 9.66
C THR A 214 -7.07 -2.71 8.84
N PRO A 215 -7.24 -1.75 7.90
CA PRO A 215 -6.11 -1.10 7.22
C PRO A 215 -5.06 -0.56 8.18
N MET A 216 -5.48 0.04 9.30
CA MET A 216 -4.59 0.57 10.32
C MET A 216 -3.73 -0.53 10.97
N GLN A 217 -4.32 -1.67 11.32
CA GLN A 217 -3.57 -2.81 11.85
C GLN A 217 -2.56 -3.34 10.84
N LEU A 218 -2.95 -3.46 9.57
CA LEU A 218 -2.06 -3.92 8.49
C LEU A 218 -0.87 -2.96 8.31
N VAL A 219 -1.14 -1.66 8.13
CA VAL A 219 -0.10 -0.65 7.90
C VAL A 219 0.86 -0.57 9.08
N ARG A 220 0.34 -0.54 10.33
CA ARG A 220 1.16 -0.59 11.54
C ARG A 220 2.11 -1.79 11.58
N ALA A 221 1.59 -2.97 11.24
CA ALA A 221 2.39 -4.20 11.21
C ALA A 221 3.46 -4.16 10.10
N VAL A 222 3.12 -3.66 8.91
CA VAL A 222 4.09 -3.50 7.81
C VAL A 222 5.14 -2.45 8.15
N CYS A 223 4.79 -1.36 8.83
CA CYS A 223 5.76 -0.40 9.37
C CYS A 223 6.81 -1.12 10.24
N ALA A 224 6.38 -2.02 11.14
CA ALA A 224 7.31 -2.80 11.95
C ALA A 224 8.19 -3.77 11.12
N CYS A 225 7.67 -4.28 10.00
CA CYS A 225 8.47 -5.12 9.10
C CYS A 225 9.63 -4.37 8.43
N VAL A 226 9.52 -3.03 8.27
CA VAL A 226 10.47 -2.25 7.45
C VAL A 226 11.29 -1.21 8.23
N ASN A 227 10.94 -0.91 9.47
CA ASN A 227 11.59 0.10 10.32
C ASN A 227 12.69 -0.44 11.25
N GLY A 228 13.17 -1.66 11.00
CA GLY A 228 14.07 -2.36 11.90
C GLY A 228 13.39 -3.28 12.91
N GLY A 229 12.07 -3.43 12.86
CA GLY A 229 11.30 -4.41 13.62
C GLY A 229 10.57 -3.90 14.86
N THR A 230 10.41 -2.60 15.03
CA THR A 230 9.71 -2.00 16.18
C THR A 230 8.26 -1.68 15.84
N LEU A 231 7.32 -2.20 16.63
CA LEU A 231 5.91 -1.88 16.52
C LEU A 231 5.62 -0.60 17.32
N TYR A 232 5.20 0.46 16.63
CA TYR A 232 4.77 1.71 17.24
C TYR A 232 3.26 1.79 17.38
N LYS A 233 2.79 2.52 18.39
CA LYS A 233 1.40 2.94 18.49
C LYS A 233 1.14 4.04 17.48
N PRO A 234 0.11 3.92 16.62
CA PRO A 234 -0.25 4.99 15.71
C PRO A 234 -0.90 6.15 16.46
N TYR A 235 -0.70 7.38 15.96
CA TYR A 235 -1.30 8.57 16.53
C TYR A 235 -1.56 9.66 15.49
N LEU A 236 -2.51 10.52 15.81
CA LEU A 236 -2.96 11.63 14.98
C LEU A 236 -2.72 12.99 15.67
N VAL A 237 -2.85 13.07 16.98
CA VAL A 237 -2.62 14.32 17.73
C VAL A 237 -1.13 14.47 18.02
N ASP A 238 -0.48 15.41 17.34
CA ASP A 238 0.94 15.73 17.55
C ASP A 238 1.11 16.65 18.76
N LYS A 239 0.31 17.73 18.84
CA LYS A 239 0.37 18.70 19.93
C LYS A 239 -1.01 19.20 20.34
N ILE A 240 -1.10 19.58 21.61
CA ILE A 240 -2.22 20.37 22.15
C ILE A 240 -1.63 21.71 22.56
N ILE A 241 -2.19 22.80 22.05
CA ILE A 241 -1.66 24.16 22.20
C ILE A 241 -2.73 25.02 22.84
N ASP A 242 -2.38 25.74 23.90
CA ASP A 242 -3.27 26.73 24.50
C ASP A 242 -3.58 27.83 23.48
N SER A 243 -4.87 28.06 23.23
CA SER A 243 -5.32 28.99 22.18
C SER A 243 -5.10 30.46 22.55
N TYR A 244 -4.82 30.76 23.81
CA TYR A 244 -4.60 32.12 24.32
C TYR A 244 -3.11 32.47 24.44
N SER A 245 -2.33 31.61 25.12
CA SER A 245 -0.90 31.83 25.34
C SER A 245 0.00 31.31 24.23
N ASN A 246 -0.53 30.42 23.35
CA ASN A 246 0.25 29.63 22.39
C ASN A 246 1.27 28.68 23.03
N ASP A 247 1.14 28.37 24.32
CA ASP A 247 2.00 27.41 24.99
C ASP A 247 1.63 25.98 24.57
N ILE A 248 2.64 25.14 24.39
CA ILE A 248 2.43 23.71 24.14
C ILE A 248 2.07 23.05 25.47
N VAL A 249 0.81 22.64 25.62
CA VAL A 249 0.28 21.95 26.81
C VAL A 249 0.62 20.46 26.78
N TYR A 250 0.63 19.88 25.58
CA TYR A 250 0.99 18.49 25.35
C TYR A 250 1.72 18.34 24.02
N GLU A 251 2.75 17.53 23.98
CA GLU A 251 3.46 17.10 22.77
C GLU A 251 3.62 15.59 22.81
N HIS A 252 3.11 14.93 21.76
CA HIS A 252 3.19 13.48 21.63
C HIS A 252 4.64 13.05 21.36
N LYS A 253 5.05 11.97 22.04
CA LYS A 253 6.32 11.30 21.76
C LYS A 253 6.03 9.91 21.20
N PRO A 254 6.73 9.49 20.13
CA PRO A 254 6.53 8.16 19.55
C PRO A 254 6.59 7.05 20.61
N GLU A 255 5.54 6.23 20.69
CA GLU A 255 5.40 5.15 21.66
C GLU A 255 5.79 3.81 21.01
N ALA A 256 7.00 3.33 21.31
CA ALA A 256 7.46 2.00 20.90
C ALA A 256 6.83 0.94 21.81
N LEU A 257 5.96 0.11 21.27
CA LEU A 257 5.24 -0.91 22.05
C LEU A 257 6.11 -2.14 22.31
N ARG A 258 6.76 -2.65 21.27
CA ARG A 258 7.59 -3.86 21.33
C ARG A 258 8.44 -4.07 20.08
N LYS A 259 9.51 -4.87 20.23
CA LYS A 259 10.28 -5.39 19.11
C LYS A 259 9.62 -6.67 18.60
N VAL A 260 9.30 -6.74 17.31
CA VAL A 260 8.57 -7.88 16.71
C VAL A 260 9.52 -8.79 15.95
N ILE A 261 10.41 -8.20 15.15
CA ILE A 261 11.45 -8.90 14.38
C ILE A 261 12.80 -8.22 14.59
N SER A 262 13.87 -8.89 14.17
CA SER A 262 15.22 -8.35 14.19
C SER A 262 15.43 -7.29 13.11
N GLU A 263 16.46 -6.47 13.28
CA GLU A 263 16.86 -5.48 12.28
C GLU A 263 17.35 -6.15 10.98
N ASP A 264 18.03 -7.30 11.09
CA ASP A 264 18.47 -8.10 9.96
C ASP A 264 17.29 -8.64 9.15
N ALA A 265 16.27 -9.21 9.81
CA ALA A 265 15.04 -9.65 9.14
C ALA A 265 14.32 -8.50 8.44
N SER A 266 14.24 -7.33 9.08
CA SER A 266 13.66 -6.11 8.50
C SER A 266 14.43 -5.65 7.26
N LYS A 267 15.78 -5.65 7.31
CA LYS A 267 16.62 -5.29 6.17
C LYS A 267 16.42 -6.26 5.00
N LYS A 268 16.43 -7.57 5.26
CA LYS A 268 16.14 -8.60 4.25
C LYS A 268 14.75 -8.43 3.65
N MET A 269 13.75 -8.09 4.48
CA MET A 269 12.38 -7.86 4.01
C MET A 269 12.30 -6.65 3.09
N ARG A 270 12.97 -5.52 3.41
CA ARG A 270 13.04 -4.36 2.52
C ARG A 270 13.63 -4.72 1.15
N ASP A 271 14.74 -5.44 1.11
CA ASP A 271 15.35 -5.90 -0.14
C ASP A 271 14.42 -6.82 -0.95
N ALA A 272 13.72 -7.72 -0.28
CA ALA A 272 12.73 -8.58 -0.92
C ALA A 272 11.54 -7.77 -1.50
N LEU A 273 11.04 -6.74 -0.77
CA LEU A 273 9.95 -5.89 -1.23
C LEU A 273 10.32 -4.99 -2.41
N GLU A 274 11.58 -4.51 -2.48
CA GLU A 274 12.07 -3.80 -3.66
C GLU A 274 11.99 -4.69 -4.90
N SER A 275 12.37 -5.98 -4.77
CA SER A 275 12.32 -6.92 -5.88
C SER A 275 10.89 -7.21 -6.38
N VAL A 276 9.88 -7.08 -5.53
CA VAL A 276 8.46 -7.18 -5.96
C VAL A 276 8.10 -6.06 -6.91
N VAL A 277 8.66 -4.85 -6.70
CA VAL A 277 8.39 -3.67 -7.54
C VAL A 277 9.29 -3.63 -8.78
N THR A 278 10.47 -4.23 -8.74
CA THR A 278 11.36 -4.28 -9.92
C THR A 278 11.10 -5.50 -10.80
N ASP A 279 10.88 -6.69 -10.20
CA ASP A 279 10.85 -7.97 -10.91
C ASP A 279 9.50 -8.70 -10.77
N GLY A 280 8.68 -8.33 -9.77
CA GLY A 280 7.45 -9.04 -9.41
C GLY A 280 6.15 -8.37 -9.85
N GLY A 281 5.05 -8.73 -9.19
CA GLY A 281 3.69 -8.25 -9.49
C GLY A 281 3.43 -6.78 -9.15
N GLY A 282 4.37 -6.07 -8.53
CA GLY A 282 4.28 -4.66 -8.15
C GLY A 282 4.87 -3.67 -9.16
N LYS A 283 5.31 -4.11 -10.32
CA LYS A 283 6.07 -3.32 -11.32
C LYS A 283 5.43 -2.00 -11.72
N ASN A 284 4.10 -1.90 -11.69
CA ASN A 284 3.39 -0.67 -12.04
C ASN A 284 3.48 0.43 -10.96
N ALA A 285 4.05 0.10 -9.79
CA ALA A 285 4.41 1.08 -8.76
C ALA A 285 5.85 1.60 -8.88
N TYR A 286 6.64 1.11 -9.84
CA TYR A 286 8.02 1.55 -10.06
C TYR A 286 8.08 3.03 -10.45
N ILE A 287 8.99 3.77 -9.81
CA ILE A 287 9.26 5.18 -10.08
C ILE A 287 10.75 5.36 -10.31
N ASP A 288 11.12 5.86 -11.49
CA ASP A 288 12.51 6.09 -11.85
C ASP A 288 13.18 7.11 -10.91
N GLY A 289 14.35 6.76 -10.39
CA GLY A 289 15.09 7.55 -9.41
C GLY A 289 14.67 7.36 -7.96
N TYR A 290 13.64 6.55 -7.66
CA TYR A 290 13.25 6.25 -6.29
C TYR A 290 13.23 4.74 -6.02
N ARG A 291 13.84 4.33 -4.92
CA ARG A 291 13.82 2.93 -4.49
C ARG A 291 12.51 2.62 -3.76
N ILE A 292 11.60 1.99 -4.47
CA ILE A 292 10.26 1.65 -3.98
C ILE A 292 10.20 0.15 -3.71
N GLY A 293 9.74 -0.21 -2.52
CA GLY A 293 9.31 -1.57 -2.21
C GLY A 293 7.79 -1.65 -2.10
N GLY A 294 7.22 -2.82 -2.25
CA GLY A 294 5.77 -2.94 -2.08
C GLY A 294 5.21 -4.33 -2.31
N LYS A 295 3.89 -4.45 -2.09
CA LYS A 295 3.15 -5.69 -2.30
C LYS A 295 1.74 -5.42 -2.78
N THR A 296 1.33 -6.15 -3.80
CA THR A 296 -0.05 -6.16 -4.31
C THR A 296 -0.93 -7.11 -3.51
N GLY A 297 -2.20 -6.77 -3.37
CA GLY A 297 -3.24 -7.63 -2.84
C GLY A 297 -4.41 -7.77 -3.82
N THR A 298 -4.98 -8.95 -3.86
CA THR A 298 -6.24 -9.28 -4.54
C THR A 298 -6.93 -10.28 -3.63
N ALA A 299 -7.82 -9.80 -2.77
CA ALA A 299 -8.54 -10.61 -1.79
C ALA A 299 -9.98 -10.81 -2.24
N GLN A 300 -10.49 -12.04 -2.20
CA GLN A 300 -11.90 -12.29 -2.42
C GLN A 300 -12.72 -11.74 -1.25
N LYS A 301 -13.88 -11.17 -1.55
CA LYS A 301 -14.80 -10.71 -0.50
C LYS A 301 -15.50 -11.91 0.13
N ALA A 302 -15.48 -11.98 1.45
CA ALA A 302 -16.32 -12.90 2.21
C ALA A 302 -17.56 -12.14 2.71
N VAL A 303 -18.75 -12.67 2.41
CA VAL A 303 -20.03 -12.16 2.91
C VAL A 303 -20.74 -13.33 3.59
N ASN A 304 -21.15 -13.16 4.84
CA ASN A 304 -21.79 -14.19 5.66
C ASN A 304 -21.03 -15.52 5.67
N GLY A 305 -19.70 -15.46 5.75
CA GLY A 305 -18.83 -16.64 5.84
C GLY A 305 -18.58 -17.38 4.51
N SER A 306 -19.04 -16.85 3.39
CA SER A 306 -18.79 -17.44 2.05
C SER A 306 -18.14 -16.43 1.11
N TYR A 307 -17.22 -16.89 0.25
CA TYR A 307 -16.62 -16.04 -0.76
C TYR A 307 -17.63 -15.71 -1.87
N VAL A 308 -17.68 -14.44 -2.25
CA VAL A 308 -18.56 -13.96 -3.34
C VAL A 308 -17.80 -14.05 -4.66
N ASP A 309 -18.42 -14.70 -5.64
CA ASP A 309 -17.86 -14.78 -6.98
C ASP A 309 -17.80 -13.38 -7.64
N GLY A 310 -16.63 -13.03 -8.14
CA GLY A 310 -16.40 -11.75 -8.84
C GLY A 310 -16.24 -10.54 -7.93
N GLY A 311 -16.37 -10.66 -6.61
CA GLY A 311 -16.15 -9.58 -5.66
C GLY A 311 -14.73 -9.63 -5.09
N TYR A 312 -13.94 -8.56 -5.31
CA TYR A 312 -12.55 -8.47 -4.81
C TYR A 312 -12.28 -7.16 -4.10
N ILE A 313 -11.42 -7.20 -3.09
CA ILE A 313 -10.71 -6.03 -2.58
C ILE A 313 -9.32 -6.04 -3.21
N LEU A 314 -9.07 -5.07 -4.07
CA LEU A 314 -7.77 -4.87 -4.71
C LEU A 314 -6.95 -3.91 -3.87
N SER A 315 -5.67 -4.18 -3.67
CA SER A 315 -4.83 -3.32 -2.84
C SER A 315 -3.37 -3.27 -3.29
N PHE A 316 -2.69 -2.23 -2.86
CA PHE A 316 -1.25 -2.11 -2.93
C PHE A 316 -0.73 -1.42 -1.66
N ILE A 317 0.33 -1.98 -1.09
CA ILE A 317 1.09 -1.33 -0.02
C ILE A 317 2.48 -1.00 -0.54
N GLY A 318 2.85 0.27 -0.51
CA GLY A 318 4.12 0.81 -0.98
C GLY A 318 4.94 1.34 0.17
N ILE A 319 6.25 1.16 0.10
CA ILE A 319 7.24 1.63 1.08
C ILE A 319 8.29 2.45 0.35
N ALA A 320 8.57 3.65 0.81
CA ALA A 320 9.51 4.55 0.15
C ALA A 320 10.23 5.52 1.12
N PRO A 321 11.52 5.85 0.85
CA PRO A 321 12.43 5.01 0.08
C PRO A 321 12.71 3.70 0.82
N ILE A 322 13.01 2.62 0.11
CA ILE A 322 13.08 1.28 0.74
C ILE A 322 14.33 1.07 1.63
N ASP A 323 15.40 1.82 1.40
CA ASP A 323 16.64 1.78 2.19
C ASP A 323 16.53 2.52 3.52
N ASP A 324 15.75 3.63 3.58
CA ASP A 324 15.43 4.40 4.79
C ASP A 324 13.95 4.82 4.76
N PRO A 325 13.01 3.93 5.10
CA PRO A 325 11.60 4.14 4.91
C PRO A 325 11.06 5.38 5.65
N LYS A 326 10.51 6.33 4.88
CA LYS A 326 9.87 7.54 5.38
C LYS A 326 8.34 7.45 5.36
N ILE A 327 7.82 6.63 4.45
CA ILE A 327 6.38 6.46 4.29
C ILE A 327 6.04 5.00 3.97
N VAL A 328 5.00 4.50 4.60
CA VAL A 328 4.24 3.32 4.18
C VAL A 328 2.89 3.82 3.72
N LEU A 329 2.60 3.65 2.43
CA LEU A 329 1.34 4.06 1.79
C LEU A 329 0.53 2.82 1.42
N TYR A 330 -0.68 2.72 1.96
CA TYR A 330 -1.64 1.69 1.62
C TYR A 330 -2.81 2.27 0.85
N VAL A 331 -3.14 1.68 -0.29
CA VAL A 331 -4.32 2.01 -1.09
C VAL A 331 -5.10 0.72 -1.31
N ALA A 332 -6.42 0.77 -1.09
CA ALA A 332 -7.29 -0.37 -1.36
C ALA A 332 -8.64 0.06 -1.92
N MET A 333 -9.19 -0.77 -2.78
CA MET A 333 -10.40 -0.53 -3.54
C MET A 333 -11.31 -1.73 -3.46
N ASP A 334 -12.53 -1.52 -2.99
CA ASP A 334 -13.55 -2.55 -2.83
C ASP A 334 -14.38 -2.67 -4.11
N ASN A 335 -14.34 -3.83 -4.73
CA ASN A 335 -15.19 -4.20 -5.87
C ASN A 335 -15.20 -3.15 -7.00
N PRO A 336 -14.03 -2.72 -7.54
CA PRO A 336 -13.98 -1.79 -8.65
C PRO A 336 -14.65 -2.39 -9.90
N LYS A 337 -15.27 -1.51 -10.70
CA LYS A 337 -15.96 -1.86 -11.95
C LYS A 337 -15.08 -1.49 -13.15
N ASN A 338 -15.38 -2.06 -14.30
CA ASN A 338 -14.76 -1.70 -15.58
C ASN A 338 -13.21 -1.77 -15.60
N CYS A 339 -12.63 -2.70 -14.83
CA CYS A 339 -11.18 -2.87 -14.77
C CYS A 339 -10.78 -4.34 -14.60
N VAL A 340 -9.50 -4.60 -14.80
CA VAL A 340 -8.92 -5.91 -14.47
C VAL A 340 -8.90 -6.07 -12.95
N GLN A 341 -9.51 -7.13 -12.44
CA GLN A 341 -9.59 -7.44 -11.00
C GLN A 341 -8.24 -7.94 -10.46
N TYR A 342 -7.22 -7.09 -10.57
CA TYR A 342 -5.86 -7.38 -10.12
C TYR A 342 -5.17 -6.14 -9.56
N GLY A 343 -4.71 -6.20 -8.30
CA GLY A 343 -4.12 -5.06 -7.60
C GLY A 343 -2.89 -4.45 -8.28
N GLY A 344 -2.10 -5.28 -8.96
CA GLY A 344 -0.90 -4.84 -9.67
C GLY A 344 -1.15 -3.97 -10.91
N THR A 345 -2.30 -4.16 -11.59
CA THR A 345 -2.67 -3.38 -12.77
C THR A 345 -3.60 -2.22 -12.46
N THR A 346 -4.39 -2.32 -11.39
CA THR A 346 -5.43 -1.35 -11.07
C THR A 346 -5.02 -0.40 -9.93
N VAL A 347 -4.50 -0.94 -8.81
CA VAL A 347 -4.20 -0.13 -7.62
C VAL A 347 -2.74 0.32 -7.53
N ALA A 348 -1.79 -0.50 -7.96
CA ALA A 348 -0.38 -0.11 -7.95
C ALA A 348 -0.07 1.17 -8.77
N PRO A 349 -0.70 1.41 -9.95
CA PRO A 349 -0.58 2.69 -10.67
C PRO A 349 -1.12 3.89 -9.88
N ILE A 350 -2.20 3.73 -9.09
CA ILE A 350 -2.77 4.79 -8.25
C ILE A 350 -1.77 5.16 -7.16
N ALA A 351 -1.25 4.17 -6.44
CA ALA A 351 -0.22 4.38 -5.42
C ALA A 351 1.05 5.01 -6.01
N ARG A 352 1.44 4.62 -7.24
CA ARG A 352 2.54 5.25 -7.96
C ARG A 352 2.31 6.74 -8.20
N LYS A 353 1.11 7.13 -8.67
CA LYS A 353 0.77 8.55 -8.89
C LYS A 353 0.87 9.35 -7.59
N MET A 354 0.37 8.80 -6.47
CA MET A 354 0.52 9.43 -5.16
C MET A 354 2.00 9.58 -4.79
N LEU A 355 2.80 8.52 -4.86
CA LEU A 355 4.21 8.52 -4.46
C LEU A 355 5.08 9.42 -5.33
N VAL A 356 4.76 9.61 -6.62
CA VAL A 356 5.49 10.53 -7.52
C VAL A 356 5.45 11.96 -7.01
N ASP A 357 4.34 12.39 -6.40
CA ASP A 357 4.18 13.74 -5.87
C ASP A 357 4.56 13.81 -4.38
N ILE A 358 4.26 12.77 -3.59
CA ILE A 358 4.58 12.73 -2.16
C ILE A 358 6.09 12.71 -1.89
N LEU A 359 6.88 11.94 -2.64
CA LEU A 359 8.31 11.80 -2.34
C LEU A 359 9.08 13.12 -2.48
N PRO A 360 8.86 13.94 -3.53
CA PRO A 360 9.43 15.28 -3.61
C PRO A 360 8.95 16.21 -2.49
N SER A 361 7.67 16.21 -2.11
CA SER A 361 7.15 17.05 -1.00
C SER A 361 7.80 16.70 0.33
N MET A 362 8.12 15.42 0.55
CA MET A 362 8.90 14.94 1.70
C MET A 362 10.41 15.20 1.59
N ASN A 363 10.88 15.90 0.54
CA ASN A 363 12.30 16.12 0.26
C ASN A 363 13.13 14.83 0.09
N VAL A 364 12.51 13.75 -0.34
CA VAL A 364 13.23 12.51 -0.66
C VAL A 364 14.00 12.70 -1.97
N LYS A 365 15.32 12.49 -1.90
CA LYS A 365 16.20 12.69 -3.06
C LYS A 365 16.16 11.49 -4.00
N LYS A 366 16.23 11.77 -5.30
CA LYS A 366 16.43 10.73 -6.31
C LYS A 366 17.81 10.11 -6.19
N VAL A 367 17.89 8.80 -6.45
CA VAL A 367 19.14 8.03 -6.44
C VAL A 367 19.42 7.41 -7.81
N SER A 368 20.70 7.31 -8.18
CA SER A 368 21.15 6.65 -9.42
C SER A 368 21.39 5.15 -9.25
N SER A 369 21.51 4.68 -8.00
CA SER A 369 21.79 3.27 -7.64
C SER A 369 20.54 2.40 -7.53
N GLN A 370 19.44 2.83 -8.11
CA GLN A 370 18.18 2.10 -8.09
C GLN A 370 18.30 0.79 -8.88
N ARG A 371 17.69 -0.29 -8.34
CA ARG A 371 17.51 -1.56 -9.09
C ARG A 371 16.60 -1.29 -10.29
N GLN A 372 17.04 -1.68 -11.48
CA GLN A 372 16.28 -1.45 -12.70
C GLN A 372 15.06 -2.37 -12.78
N LYS A 373 13.96 -1.83 -13.32
CA LYS A 373 12.73 -2.61 -13.55
C LYS A 373 13.00 -3.66 -14.63
N ALA A 374 12.65 -4.91 -14.34
CA ALA A 374 12.64 -5.98 -15.34
C ALA A 374 11.35 -5.86 -16.17
N TYR A 375 11.47 -5.78 -17.49
CA TYR A 375 10.33 -5.76 -18.40
C TYR A 375 10.03 -7.16 -18.92
N THR A 376 8.74 -7.51 -18.93
CA THR A 376 8.23 -8.71 -19.60
C THR A 376 7.36 -8.31 -20.79
N PHE A 377 7.00 -9.29 -21.64
CA PHE A 377 6.11 -9.04 -22.79
C PHE A 377 4.75 -8.42 -22.40
N MET A 378 4.31 -8.61 -21.17
CA MET A 378 3.02 -8.09 -20.64
C MET A 378 3.16 -6.73 -19.96
N ASP A 379 4.37 -6.22 -19.77
CA ASP A 379 4.59 -4.94 -19.09
C ASP A 379 4.56 -3.79 -20.08
N THR A 380 3.92 -2.70 -19.72
CA THR A 380 4.01 -1.46 -20.49
C THR A 380 5.38 -0.83 -20.26
N LYS A 381 6.21 -0.84 -21.30
CA LYS A 381 7.53 -0.20 -21.29
C LYS A 381 7.36 1.31 -21.39
N THR A 382 7.95 2.06 -20.47
CA THR A 382 8.00 3.52 -20.52
C THR A 382 9.34 3.98 -21.15
N LEU A 383 9.27 4.94 -22.06
CA LEU A 383 10.41 5.53 -22.77
C LEU A 383 10.48 7.02 -22.45
N LYS A 384 11.70 7.56 -22.40
CA LYS A 384 11.89 9.02 -22.38
C LYS A 384 11.90 9.55 -23.80
N VAL A 385 11.15 10.61 -24.03
CA VAL A 385 11.09 11.27 -25.34
C VAL A 385 12.43 11.91 -25.62
N GLU A 386 13.05 11.50 -26.73
CA GLU A 386 14.32 12.06 -27.22
C GLU A 386 14.11 13.46 -27.77
N ASN A 387 15.23 14.21 -27.95
CA ASN A 387 15.20 15.50 -28.62
C ASN A 387 15.25 15.30 -30.13
N TYR A 388 14.15 15.61 -30.81
CA TYR A 388 14.06 15.59 -32.27
C TYR A 388 14.15 17.00 -32.87
N ILE A 389 14.09 18.07 -32.08
CA ILE A 389 14.14 19.47 -32.59
C ILE A 389 15.45 19.71 -33.32
N GLY A 390 15.37 20.28 -34.52
CA GLY A 390 16.49 20.54 -35.41
C GLY A 390 16.94 19.38 -36.32
N LYS A 391 16.43 18.16 -36.07
CA LYS A 391 16.65 17.00 -36.96
C LYS A 391 15.83 17.13 -38.24
N SER A 392 16.29 16.49 -39.31
CA SER A 392 15.46 16.34 -40.51
C SER A 392 14.37 15.28 -40.29
N LYS A 393 13.28 15.36 -41.04
CA LYS A 393 12.20 14.40 -41.02
C LYS A 393 12.66 12.95 -41.15
N LYS A 394 13.72 12.69 -41.93
CA LYS A 394 14.29 11.36 -42.16
C LYS A 394 15.06 10.81 -40.96
N GLU A 395 15.57 11.69 -40.11
CA GLU A 395 16.32 11.33 -38.90
C GLU A 395 15.43 11.08 -37.69
N VAL A 396 14.12 11.40 -37.77
CA VAL A 396 13.16 11.13 -36.71
C VAL A 396 12.72 9.68 -36.79
N SER A 397 13.30 8.86 -35.93
CA SER A 397 12.94 7.45 -35.85
C SER A 397 13.19 6.93 -34.44
N ASN A 398 12.30 6.07 -33.98
CA ASN A 398 12.46 5.23 -32.79
C ASN A 398 11.54 4.01 -32.99
N PRO A 399 12.05 2.77 -32.96
CA PRO A 399 11.28 1.58 -33.29
C PRO A 399 10.15 1.32 -32.28
N GLU A 400 10.19 1.93 -31.11
CA GLU A 400 9.22 1.73 -30.02
C GLU A 400 8.18 2.87 -29.93
N LEU A 401 8.24 3.88 -30.82
CA LEU A 401 7.35 5.03 -30.86
C LEU A 401 6.73 5.20 -32.24
N LYS A 402 5.58 5.85 -32.29
CA LYS A 402 4.93 6.28 -33.53
C LYS A 402 5.19 7.77 -33.72
N PHE A 403 5.27 8.22 -34.97
CA PHE A 403 5.48 9.63 -35.29
C PHE A 403 4.36 10.12 -36.21
N GLU A 404 3.78 11.25 -35.83
CA GLU A 404 2.84 12.00 -36.64
C GLU A 404 3.48 13.35 -37.01
N PHE A 405 3.54 13.66 -38.29
CA PHE A 405 4.18 14.86 -38.77
C PHE A 405 3.13 15.88 -39.18
N ILE A 406 3.23 17.12 -38.65
CA ILE A 406 2.34 18.24 -38.92
C ILE A 406 3.20 19.39 -39.50
N GLY A 407 2.69 20.07 -40.54
CA GLY A 407 3.39 21.17 -41.21
C GLY A 407 4.11 20.76 -42.47
N GLU A 408 4.61 21.77 -43.20
CA GLU A 408 5.36 21.62 -44.47
C GLU A 408 6.80 22.06 -44.21
N GLY A 409 7.75 21.20 -44.53
CA GLY A 409 9.18 21.42 -44.32
C GLY A 409 9.92 20.13 -44.04
N ASP A 410 11.23 20.21 -43.93
CA ASP A 410 12.11 19.05 -43.69
C ASP A 410 12.73 19.06 -42.28
N LYS A 411 12.65 20.19 -41.55
CA LYS A 411 13.23 20.30 -40.20
C LYS A 411 12.16 20.30 -39.12
N VAL A 412 12.47 19.61 -38.04
CA VAL A 412 11.63 19.62 -36.82
C VAL A 412 11.85 20.94 -36.10
N ILE A 413 10.77 21.70 -35.95
CA ILE A 413 10.75 22.98 -35.21
C ILE A 413 10.17 22.84 -33.80
N ASP A 414 9.30 21.85 -33.55
CA ASP A 414 8.76 21.54 -32.25
C ASP A 414 8.29 20.09 -32.16
N GLN A 415 8.09 19.58 -30.95
CA GLN A 415 7.62 18.22 -30.68
C GLN A 415 6.76 18.13 -29.45
N LEU A 416 5.78 17.21 -29.46
CA LEU A 416 4.93 16.90 -28.30
C LEU A 416 4.74 15.37 -28.18
N PRO A 417 4.94 14.74 -27.00
CA PRO A 417 5.43 15.31 -25.74
C PRO A 417 6.83 15.89 -25.81
N ARG A 418 7.18 16.70 -24.79
CA ARG A 418 8.46 17.43 -24.76
C ARG A 418 9.63 16.49 -24.47
N VAL A 419 10.83 16.96 -24.76
CA VAL A 419 12.09 16.25 -24.49
C VAL A 419 12.17 15.87 -23.00
N GLY A 420 12.47 14.59 -22.73
CA GLY A 420 12.62 14.04 -21.38
C GLY A 420 11.32 13.64 -20.70
N GLU A 421 10.13 13.94 -21.26
CA GLU A 421 8.86 13.40 -20.77
C GLU A 421 8.81 11.88 -20.95
N SER A 422 8.10 11.19 -20.05
CA SER A 422 7.94 9.74 -20.09
C SER A 422 6.65 9.38 -20.82
N VAL A 423 6.76 8.53 -21.84
CA VAL A 423 5.63 7.99 -22.61
C VAL A 423 5.67 6.46 -22.63
N GLU A 424 4.54 5.84 -22.85
CA GLU A 424 4.48 4.38 -23.02
C GLU A 424 5.00 3.96 -24.40
N ALA A 425 5.62 2.80 -24.53
CA ALA A 425 5.99 2.23 -25.82
C ALA A 425 4.74 2.11 -26.71
N GLY A 426 4.89 2.52 -27.98
CA GLY A 426 3.78 2.61 -28.93
C GLY A 426 3.02 3.94 -28.91
N SER A 427 3.38 4.88 -28.01
CA SER A 427 2.83 6.24 -28.00
C SER A 427 3.18 7.00 -29.28
N THR A 428 2.32 7.92 -29.67
CA THR A 428 2.54 8.82 -30.82
C THR A 428 3.23 10.10 -30.35
N ILE A 429 4.34 10.44 -31.01
CA ILE A 429 5.02 11.72 -30.87
C ILE A 429 4.61 12.60 -32.07
N VAL A 430 4.02 13.73 -31.76
CA VAL A 430 3.67 14.74 -32.80
C VAL A 430 4.91 15.58 -33.08
N ILE A 431 5.30 15.65 -34.32
CA ILE A 431 6.48 16.37 -34.85
C ILE A 431 5.99 17.51 -35.71
N MET A 432 6.33 18.73 -35.35
CA MET A 432 6.05 19.93 -36.15
C MET A 432 7.21 20.22 -37.06
N LEU A 433 6.92 20.32 -38.37
CA LEU A 433 7.88 20.62 -39.41
C LEU A 433 7.76 22.07 -39.85
N GLY A 434 8.91 22.72 -40.13
CA GLY A 434 9.00 24.07 -40.64
C GLY A 434 10.25 24.33 -41.51
#